data_61017a8c70f64919e285bfc046837576
#
_entry.id   61017a8c70f64919e285bfc046837576
#
_cell.length_a   1.000
_cell.length_b   1.000
_cell.length_c   1.000
_cell.angle_alpha   90.00
_cell.angle_beta   90.00
_cell.angle_gamma   90.00
#
_symmetry.space_group_name_H-M   'P 1'
#
loop_
_entity.id
_entity.type
_entity.pdbx_description
1 polymer ?
#
loop_
_entity_poly.entity_id
_entity_poly.type
_entity_poly.pdbx_seq_one_letter_code
_entity_poly.pdbx_strand_id
1 'polypeptide(L)'
;MGARAITKKIQLILNGKAAGNDAFRTAIVQQWAVGHRIKVRVTRKEGDARRFAAEAGDADLLIVAGGDGTLNELVHGLMDLPKAARPALGVLPLGTANDFASGCGIPRDPEQALALCLEGQPVAIDVGKANEHWFLNAASVGFGAAVTATTPPELKRLLGPAAYTVMGAILAMNVHHYRGRLTLPDREITGSGPVAIVGNGRQTGGGVQVTPRARIDDGLLDVLVVRQIPPIALLTAARELQELSPDGEYISYQQTPWAEVYPEEAIPVNLDGEPVRFTNVRYEAVPRAIRLVVPPNCPLLSASS
;
A
#
# COMPACT_ATOMS: atom_id res chain seq x y z
N MET A 1 17.18 12.93 40.37
CA MET A 1 17.99 12.96 39.15
C MET A 1 17.01 12.74 38.00
N GLY A 2 16.60 13.86 37.33
CA GLY A 2 15.67 13.77 36.20
C GLY A 2 16.37 13.14 35.01
N ALA A 3 15.81 12.07 34.47
CA ALA A 3 16.23 11.52 33.20
C ALA A 3 16.16 12.64 32.16
N ARG A 4 17.27 13.03 31.54
CA ARG A 4 17.30 13.90 30.41
C ARG A 4 16.48 13.22 29.31
N ALA A 5 15.29 13.73 29.00
CA ALA A 5 14.54 13.30 27.86
C ALA A 5 15.44 13.39 26.61
N ILE A 6 15.77 12.26 26.03
CA ILE A 6 16.55 12.23 24.76
C ILE A 6 15.69 12.91 23.72
N THR A 7 16.09 14.12 23.33
CA THR A 7 15.35 14.89 22.33
C THR A 7 15.52 14.21 20.99
N LYS A 8 14.47 13.51 20.50
CA LYS A 8 14.49 12.86 19.18
C LYS A 8 14.76 13.90 18.08
N LYS A 9 15.61 13.55 17.12
CA LYS A 9 15.79 14.31 15.88
C LYS A 9 14.63 13.97 14.93
N ILE A 10 13.67 14.88 14.81
CA ILE A 10 12.47 14.68 14.01
C ILE A 10 12.58 15.51 12.73
N GLN A 11 12.39 14.85 11.58
CA GLN A 11 12.24 15.51 10.30
C GLN A 11 10.83 15.23 9.76
N LEU A 12 10.16 16.28 9.28
CA LEU A 12 8.84 16.18 8.66
C LEU A 12 8.92 16.63 7.20
N ILE A 13 8.47 15.77 6.30
CA ILE A 13 8.33 16.08 4.88
C ILE A 13 6.86 16.39 4.60
N LEU A 14 6.59 17.65 4.26
CA LEU A 14 5.25 18.16 3.99
C LEU A 14 5.02 18.25 2.49
N ASN A 15 3.96 17.64 1.99
CA ASN A 15 3.52 17.87 0.62
C ASN A 15 3.08 19.34 0.45
N GLY A 16 3.67 20.05 -0.52
CA GLY A 16 3.40 21.47 -0.72
C GLY A 16 1.93 21.81 -0.98
N LYS A 17 1.17 20.88 -1.60
CA LYS A 17 -0.29 21.04 -1.80
C LYS A 17 -1.07 20.98 -0.49
N ALA A 18 -0.55 20.31 0.52
CA ALA A 18 -1.16 20.20 1.86
C ALA A 18 -0.70 21.30 2.82
N ALA A 19 0.20 22.17 2.43
CA ALA A 19 0.76 23.23 3.29
C ALA A 19 -0.28 24.28 3.75
N GLY A 20 -1.42 24.36 3.08
CA GLY A 20 -2.56 25.20 3.46
C GLY A 20 -3.51 24.60 4.51
N ASN A 21 -3.25 23.39 5.01
CA ASN A 21 -4.10 22.73 6.00
C ASN A 21 -3.92 23.37 7.39
N ASP A 22 -4.92 24.12 7.86
CA ASP A 22 -4.85 24.85 9.12
C ASP A 22 -4.82 23.96 10.36
N ALA A 23 -5.53 22.82 10.33
CA ALA A 23 -5.50 21.84 11.43
C ALA A 23 -4.09 21.25 11.61
N PHE A 24 -3.42 20.92 10.50
CA PHE A 24 -2.03 20.46 10.52
C PHE A 24 -1.08 21.55 11.07
N ARG A 25 -1.22 22.81 10.62
CA ARG A 25 -0.40 23.93 11.11
C ARG A 25 -0.56 24.11 12.61
N THR A 26 -1.80 24.08 13.10
CA THR A 26 -2.12 24.20 14.52
C THR A 26 -1.44 23.06 15.32
N ALA A 27 -1.58 21.81 14.85
CA ALA A 27 -0.96 20.66 15.50
C ALA A 27 0.58 20.80 15.61
N ILE A 28 1.26 21.25 14.54
CA ILE A 28 2.72 21.48 14.57
C ILE A 28 3.11 22.58 15.57
N VAL A 29 2.38 23.72 15.60
CA VAL A 29 2.67 24.82 16.52
C VAL A 29 2.50 24.36 17.98
N GLN A 30 1.48 23.58 18.26
CA GLN A 30 1.27 23.00 19.60
C GLN A 30 2.46 22.12 20.03
N GLN A 31 2.97 21.27 19.14
CA GLN A 31 4.13 20.41 19.43
C GLN A 31 5.41 21.22 19.65
N TRP A 32 5.62 22.30 18.93
CA TRP A 32 6.73 23.22 19.22
C TRP A 32 6.58 23.89 20.59
N ALA A 33 5.36 24.27 20.97
CA ALA A 33 5.09 24.89 22.27
C ALA A 33 5.41 23.96 23.45
N VAL A 34 5.28 22.63 23.28
CA VAL A 34 5.66 21.64 24.32
C VAL A 34 7.12 21.16 24.19
N GLY A 35 7.92 21.76 23.30
CA GLY A 35 9.38 21.57 23.23
C GLY A 35 9.87 20.57 22.19
N HIS A 36 9.01 19.97 21.36
CA HIS A 36 9.45 19.14 20.23
C HIS A 36 10.13 19.99 19.15
N ARG A 37 11.32 19.58 18.70
CA ARG A 37 12.02 20.22 17.60
C ARG A 37 11.82 19.43 16.31
N ILE A 38 10.89 19.90 15.48
CA ILE A 38 10.55 19.26 14.20
C ILE A 38 11.12 20.13 13.06
N LYS A 39 12.06 19.56 12.29
CA LYS A 39 12.57 20.19 11.07
C LYS A 39 11.60 19.91 9.92
N VAL A 40 10.89 20.92 9.43
CA VAL A 40 9.93 20.77 8.32
C VAL A 40 10.63 21.04 6.99
N ARG A 41 10.43 20.15 6.03
CA ARG A 41 10.86 20.29 4.61
C ARG A 41 9.62 20.20 3.74
N VAL A 42 9.38 21.19 2.89
CA VAL A 42 8.21 21.26 2.02
C VAL A 42 8.57 20.81 0.61
N THR A 43 7.85 19.83 0.05
CA THR A 43 8.04 19.41 -1.35
C THR A 43 7.45 20.47 -2.28
N ARG A 44 8.12 20.75 -3.39
CA ARG A 44 7.70 21.72 -4.42
C ARG A 44 7.45 21.05 -5.77
N LYS A 45 8.07 19.91 -6.00
CA LYS A 45 7.99 19.13 -7.25
C LYS A 45 8.10 17.65 -6.96
N GLU A 46 7.75 16.84 -7.93
CA GLU A 46 7.95 15.40 -7.94
C GLU A 46 9.42 15.04 -7.68
N GLY A 47 9.64 13.96 -6.92
CA GLY A 47 10.96 13.48 -6.49
C GLY A 47 11.55 14.22 -5.28
N ASP A 48 10.97 15.33 -4.82
CA ASP A 48 11.46 16.03 -3.63
C ASP A 48 11.32 15.18 -2.37
N ALA A 49 10.22 14.44 -2.21
CA ALA A 49 10.00 13.58 -1.04
C ALA A 49 11.04 12.45 -1.00
N ARG A 50 11.32 11.80 -2.15
CA ARG A 50 12.38 10.79 -2.27
C ARG A 50 13.74 11.35 -1.87
N ARG A 51 14.13 12.50 -2.45
CA ARG A 51 15.42 13.14 -2.15
C ARG A 51 15.55 13.49 -0.67
N PHE A 52 14.50 14.06 -0.08
CA PHE A 52 14.50 14.44 1.34
C PHE A 52 14.59 13.23 2.26
N ALA A 53 13.97 12.12 1.91
CA ALA A 53 14.05 10.88 2.67
C ALA A 53 15.44 10.23 2.57
N ALA A 54 16.06 10.23 1.39
CA ALA A 54 17.44 9.74 1.20
C ALA A 54 18.48 10.56 2.00
N GLU A 55 18.20 11.82 2.29
CA GLU A 55 19.04 12.71 3.11
C GLU A 55 18.74 12.62 4.63
N ALA A 56 17.76 11.80 5.05
CA ALA A 56 17.27 11.77 6.43
C ALA A 56 17.96 10.72 7.34
N GLY A 57 19.07 10.15 6.91
CA GLY A 57 19.76 9.06 7.65
C GLY A 57 20.27 9.41 9.05
N ASP A 58 20.28 10.69 9.44
CA ASP A 58 20.63 11.16 10.78
C ASP A 58 19.41 11.43 11.68
N ALA A 59 18.18 11.29 11.16
CA ALA A 59 16.96 11.47 11.93
C ALA A 59 16.61 10.18 12.73
N ASP A 60 16.01 10.36 13.89
CA ASP A 60 15.43 9.26 14.67
C ASP A 60 14.02 8.90 14.14
N LEU A 61 13.29 9.95 13.71
CA LEU A 61 11.92 9.85 13.19
C LEU A 61 11.77 10.73 11.94
N LEU A 62 11.31 10.14 10.86
CA LEU A 62 10.92 10.82 9.64
C LEU A 62 9.39 10.76 9.53
N ILE A 63 8.74 11.92 9.44
CA ILE A 63 7.29 11.99 9.32
C ILE A 63 6.95 12.46 7.89
N VAL A 64 6.05 11.75 7.22
CA VAL A 64 5.45 12.21 5.95
C VAL A 64 4.07 12.80 6.21
N ALA A 65 3.86 14.04 5.76
CA ALA A 65 2.57 14.72 5.79
C ALA A 65 2.08 14.94 4.36
N GLY A 66 1.24 14.02 3.87
CA GLY A 66 0.78 13.99 2.48
C GLY A 66 -0.16 12.84 2.19
N GLY A 67 -0.37 12.53 0.92
CA GLY A 67 -1.13 11.37 0.45
C GLY A 67 -0.22 10.20 0.02
N ASP A 68 -0.86 9.16 -0.54
CA ASP A 68 -0.18 7.91 -0.94
C ASP A 68 1.01 8.13 -1.88
N GLY A 69 0.91 9.02 -2.88
CA GLY A 69 2.02 9.33 -3.79
C GLY A 69 3.23 9.93 -3.06
N THR A 70 3.01 10.87 -2.10
CA THR A 70 4.11 11.44 -1.30
C THR A 70 4.75 10.40 -0.40
N LEU A 71 3.94 9.50 0.18
CA LEU A 71 4.41 8.38 0.99
C LEU A 71 5.23 7.40 0.14
N ASN A 72 4.76 7.06 -1.06
CA ASN A 72 5.47 6.17 -1.98
C ASN A 72 6.84 6.75 -2.40
N GLU A 73 6.91 8.04 -2.83
CA GLU A 73 8.18 8.70 -3.10
C GLU A 73 9.14 8.65 -1.91
N LEU A 74 8.61 8.91 -0.70
CA LEU A 74 9.40 8.91 0.52
C LEU A 74 9.95 7.51 0.82
N VAL A 75 9.16 6.45 0.65
CA VAL A 75 9.60 5.08 0.83
C VAL A 75 10.73 4.73 -0.14
N HIS A 76 10.64 5.13 -1.42
CA HIS A 76 11.75 4.98 -2.37
C HIS A 76 13.04 5.61 -1.84
N GLY A 77 12.97 6.83 -1.28
CA GLY A 77 14.15 7.49 -0.69
C GLY A 77 14.66 6.80 0.58
N LEU A 78 13.79 6.26 1.42
CA LEU A 78 14.20 5.44 2.57
C LEU A 78 14.91 4.16 2.14
N MET A 79 14.42 3.54 1.06
CA MET A 79 15.01 2.30 0.55
C MET A 79 16.38 2.53 -0.12
N ASP A 80 16.70 3.76 -0.55
CA ASP A 80 18.02 4.15 -1.02
C ASP A 80 19.07 4.18 0.14
N LEU A 81 18.61 4.26 1.41
CA LEU A 81 19.47 4.22 2.58
C LEU A 81 19.80 2.77 3.01
N PRO A 82 21.01 2.52 3.56
CA PRO A 82 21.28 1.27 4.26
C PRO A 82 20.25 1.03 5.38
N LYS A 83 19.79 -0.21 5.56
CA LYS A 83 18.73 -0.55 6.52
C LYS A 83 18.97 0.00 7.93
N ALA A 84 20.23 -0.05 8.39
CA ALA A 84 20.60 0.45 9.72
C ALA A 84 20.51 1.98 9.87
N ALA A 85 20.56 2.72 8.74
CA ALA A 85 20.48 4.18 8.73
C ALA A 85 19.06 4.70 8.50
N ARG A 86 18.06 3.81 8.26
CA ARG A 86 16.69 4.22 8.04
C ARG A 86 16.05 4.69 9.35
N PRO A 87 15.57 5.95 9.42
CA PRO A 87 14.79 6.43 10.57
C PRO A 87 13.48 5.64 10.71
N ALA A 88 12.83 5.73 11.86
CA ALA A 88 11.44 5.31 11.98
C ALA A 88 10.56 6.23 11.13
N LEU A 89 9.51 5.66 10.54
CA LEU A 89 8.55 6.38 9.69
C LEU A 89 7.25 6.65 10.44
N GLY A 90 6.79 7.90 10.45
CA GLY A 90 5.45 8.30 10.86
C GLY A 90 4.66 8.81 9.66
N VAL A 91 3.34 8.65 9.68
CA VAL A 91 2.47 9.07 8.57
C VAL A 91 1.36 10.00 9.09
N LEU A 92 1.26 11.19 8.48
CA LEU A 92 0.13 12.09 8.62
C LEU A 92 -0.66 12.10 7.31
N PRO A 93 -1.85 11.47 7.26
CA PRO A 93 -2.61 11.28 6.03
C PRO A 93 -3.34 12.55 5.63
N LEU A 94 -2.70 13.42 4.84
CA LEU A 94 -3.26 14.68 4.34
C LEU A 94 -3.71 14.61 2.86
N GLY A 95 -3.72 13.43 2.26
CA GLY A 95 -4.20 13.19 0.90
C GLY A 95 -5.71 12.89 0.85
N THR A 96 -6.20 12.54 -0.33
CA THR A 96 -7.62 12.21 -0.57
C THR A 96 -7.93 10.77 -0.18
N ALA A 97 -7.21 9.79 -0.72
CA ALA A 97 -7.44 8.37 -0.47
C ALA A 97 -6.77 7.92 0.84
N ASN A 98 -5.48 8.07 0.96
CA ASN A 98 -4.66 7.63 2.10
C ASN A 98 -4.86 6.13 2.39
N ASP A 99 -4.81 5.31 1.34
CA ASP A 99 -5.16 3.89 1.40
C ASP A 99 -4.27 3.14 2.40
N PHE A 100 -2.96 3.37 2.37
CA PHE A 100 -2.04 2.73 3.29
C PHE A 100 -2.28 3.13 4.75
N ALA A 101 -2.41 4.44 5.00
CA ALA A 101 -2.66 4.94 6.35
C ALA A 101 -4.00 4.43 6.91
N SER A 102 -5.06 4.43 6.07
CA SER A 102 -6.38 3.89 6.42
C SER A 102 -6.34 2.39 6.71
N GLY A 103 -5.60 1.61 5.90
CA GLY A 103 -5.39 0.18 6.11
C GLY A 103 -4.67 -0.12 7.43
N CYS A 104 -3.70 0.71 7.81
CA CYS A 104 -3.00 0.63 9.10
C CYS A 104 -3.82 1.13 10.29
N GLY A 105 -4.98 1.76 10.08
CA GLY A 105 -5.78 2.36 11.15
C GLY A 105 -5.18 3.66 11.71
N ILE A 106 -4.30 4.32 10.94
CA ILE A 106 -3.72 5.62 11.34
C ILE A 106 -4.82 6.69 11.32
N PRO A 107 -4.94 7.52 12.38
CA PRO A 107 -5.95 8.55 12.47
C PRO A 107 -5.90 9.53 11.29
N ARG A 108 -7.06 9.95 10.77
CA ARG A 108 -7.14 11.00 9.74
C ARG A 108 -7.03 12.41 10.32
N ASP A 109 -7.32 12.56 11.61
CA ASP A 109 -7.15 13.82 12.32
C ASP A 109 -5.66 14.14 12.49
N PRO A 110 -5.18 15.32 12.03
CA PRO A 110 -3.75 15.64 12.05
C PRO A 110 -3.13 15.70 13.44
N GLU A 111 -3.88 16.12 14.47
CA GLU A 111 -3.38 16.19 15.84
C GLU A 111 -3.17 14.79 16.41
N GLN A 112 -4.17 13.89 16.24
CA GLN A 112 -4.07 12.50 16.70
C GLN A 112 -3.00 11.73 15.93
N ALA A 113 -2.88 11.93 14.61
CA ALA A 113 -1.85 11.29 13.80
C ALA A 113 -0.44 11.76 14.21
N LEU A 114 -0.27 13.05 14.48
CA LEU A 114 1.01 13.59 14.93
C LEU A 114 1.37 13.07 16.33
N ALA A 115 0.41 13.04 17.26
CA ALA A 115 0.61 12.43 18.59
C ALA A 115 1.03 10.96 18.48
N LEU A 116 0.36 10.17 17.62
CA LEU A 116 0.76 8.79 17.33
C LEU A 116 2.20 8.71 16.84
N CYS A 117 2.62 9.56 15.89
CA CYS A 117 3.99 9.58 15.36
C CYS A 117 5.04 9.86 16.45
N LEU A 118 4.73 10.75 17.39
CA LEU A 118 5.67 11.19 18.43
C LEU A 118 5.78 10.20 19.59
N GLU A 119 4.68 9.58 19.98
CA GLU A 119 4.53 8.76 21.19
C GLU A 119 4.51 7.25 20.88
N GLY A 120 4.08 6.87 19.67
CA GLY A 120 3.93 5.48 19.29
C GLY A 120 5.26 4.74 19.15
N GLN A 121 5.19 3.43 19.28
CA GLN A 121 6.35 2.56 19.09
C GLN A 121 6.43 2.10 17.63
N PRO A 122 7.58 2.25 16.96
CA PRO A 122 7.73 1.78 15.59
C PRO A 122 7.86 0.26 15.55
N VAL A 123 7.13 -0.36 14.66
CA VAL A 123 7.20 -1.80 14.34
C VAL A 123 7.88 -2.01 12.99
N ALA A 124 8.61 -3.11 12.85
CA ALA A 124 9.24 -3.46 11.58
C ALA A 124 8.19 -4.03 10.63
N ILE A 125 8.09 -3.45 9.43
CA ILE A 125 7.14 -3.86 8.41
C ILE A 125 7.84 -4.21 7.10
N ASP A 126 7.16 -4.99 6.30
CA ASP A 126 7.59 -5.41 4.97
C ASP A 126 7.26 -4.32 3.94
N VAL A 127 7.98 -4.34 2.84
CA VAL A 127 7.73 -3.47 1.68
C VAL A 127 7.72 -4.33 0.43
N GLY A 128 6.73 -4.17 -0.42
CA GLY A 128 6.69 -4.83 -1.71
C GLY A 128 7.69 -4.23 -2.68
N LYS A 129 8.32 -5.07 -3.49
CA LYS A 129 9.25 -4.69 -4.56
C LYS A 129 8.78 -5.27 -5.89
N ALA A 130 8.78 -4.46 -6.95
CA ALA A 130 8.49 -4.87 -8.32
C ALA A 130 9.68 -4.45 -9.20
N ASN A 131 10.59 -5.37 -9.49
CA ASN A 131 11.93 -5.08 -10.06
C ASN A 131 12.64 -3.99 -9.22
N GLU A 132 12.85 -2.79 -9.76
CA GLU A 132 13.52 -1.69 -9.07
C GLU A 132 12.54 -0.71 -8.38
N HIS A 133 11.25 -0.99 -8.41
CA HIS A 133 10.21 -0.13 -7.82
C HIS A 133 9.71 -0.68 -6.49
N TRP A 134 9.36 0.20 -5.56
CA TRP A 134 8.80 -0.13 -4.26
C TRP A 134 7.32 0.20 -4.20
N PHE A 135 6.55 -0.60 -3.46
CA PHE A 135 5.13 -0.33 -3.19
C PHE A 135 4.75 -0.76 -1.77
N LEU A 136 3.79 -0.08 -1.19
CA LEU A 136 3.28 -0.35 0.16
C LEU A 136 1.94 -1.07 0.14
N ASN A 137 1.06 -0.70 -0.80
CA ASN A 137 -0.27 -1.29 -0.90
C ASN A 137 -0.30 -2.42 -1.93
N ALA A 138 -0.33 -2.09 -3.21
CA ALA A 138 -0.50 -3.10 -4.24
C ALA A 138 0.07 -2.70 -5.61
N ALA A 139 0.52 -3.71 -6.34
CA ALA A 139 0.76 -3.70 -7.76
C ALA A 139 -0.43 -4.34 -8.47
N SER A 140 -1.02 -3.67 -9.46
CA SER A 140 -2.19 -4.20 -10.16
C SER A 140 -2.10 -4.04 -11.68
N VAL A 141 -2.51 -5.08 -12.39
CA VAL A 141 -2.71 -5.10 -13.85
C VAL A 141 -4.18 -5.15 -14.13
N GLY A 142 -4.68 -4.34 -15.09
CA GLY A 142 -6.09 -4.33 -15.47
C GLY A 142 -7.02 -3.69 -14.43
N PHE A 143 -6.58 -3.46 -13.21
CA PHE A 143 -7.33 -2.80 -12.15
C PHE A 143 -7.00 -1.31 -12.16
N GLY A 144 -7.58 -0.57 -13.08
CA GLY A 144 -7.44 0.88 -13.18
C GLY A 144 -8.80 1.51 -13.42
N ALA A 145 -9.03 2.75 -12.99
CA ALA A 145 -10.13 3.68 -13.33
C ALA A 145 -11.60 3.16 -13.55
N ALA A 146 -11.85 1.85 -13.59
CA ALA A 146 -13.15 1.25 -13.92
C ALA A 146 -14.03 0.93 -12.70
N VAL A 147 -13.69 1.43 -11.51
CA VAL A 147 -14.45 1.18 -10.26
C VAL A 147 -15.86 1.82 -10.26
N THR A 148 -16.22 2.59 -11.28
CA THR A 148 -17.49 3.32 -11.37
C THR A 148 -18.59 2.64 -12.16
N ALA A 149 -18.41 1.38 -12.60
CA ALA A 149 -19.40 0.74 -13.45
C ALA A 149 -20.52 0.03 -12.67
N THR A 150 -21.69 0.07 -13.27
CA THR A 150 -22.98 -0.45 -12.79
C THR A 150 -22.97 -1.97 -12.62
N THR A 151 -22.88 -2.43 -11.40
CA THR A 151 -23.05 -3.87 -11.07
C THR A 151 -24.52 -4.18 -10.75
N PRO A 152 -25.05 -5.34 -11.17
CA PRO A 152 -26.43 -5.73 -10.88
C PRO A 152 -26.75 -5.79 -9.39
N PRO A 153 -27.95 -5.29 -8.96
CA PRO A 153 -28.33 -5.24 -7.54
C PRO A 153 -28.38 -6.60 -6.82
N GLU A 154 -28.66 -7.67 -7.58
CA GLU A 154 -28.70 -9.03 -7.04
C GLU A 154 -27.34 -9.51 -6.56
N LEU A 155 -26.28 -9.15 -7.26
CA LEU A 155 -24.90 -9.50 -6.92
C LEU A 155 -24.45 -8.78 -5.62
N LYS A 156 -24.96 -7.59 -5.38
CA LYS A 156 -24.69 -6.79 -4.18
C LYS A 156 -25.13 -7.48 -2.88
N ARG A 157 -26.28 -8.18 -2.94
CA ARG A 157 -26.81 -8.90 -1.76
C ARG A 157 -26.01 -10.16 -1.44
N LEU A 158 -25.41 -10.79 -2.47
CA LEU A 158 -24.70 -12.06 -2.31
C LEU A 158 -23.26 -11.89 -1.84
N LEU A 159 -22.57 -10.83 -2.26
CA LEU A 159 -21.11 -10.69 -2.15
C LEU A 159 -20.63 -9.89 -0.94
N GLY A 160 -21.49 -9.14 -0.29
CA GLY A 160 -21.04 -8.14 0.68
C GLY A 160 -20.27 -6.96 0.02
N PRO A 161 -20.05 -5.84 0.75
CA PRO A 161 -19.59 -4.59 0.15
C PRO A 161 -18.21 -4.67 -0.55
N ALA A 162 -17.24 -5.37 0.04
CA ALA A 162 -15.87 -5.44 -0.48
C ALA A 162 -15.75 -6.33 -1.73
N ALA A 163 -16.29 -7.56 -1.67
CA ALA A 163 -16.29 -8.48 -2.80
C ALA A 163 -17.14 -7.97 -3.95
N TYR A 164 -18.22 -7.24 -3.65
CA TYR A 164 -19.06 -6.56 -4.63
C TYR A 164 -18.28 -5.51 -5.43
N THR A 165 -17.42 -4.72 -4.79
CA THR A 165 -16.66 -3.66 -5.47
C THR A 165 -15.63 -4.26 -6.42
N VAL A 166 -14.91 -5.30 -6.00
CA VAL A 166 -13.93 -6.01 -6.85
C VAL A 166 -14.63 -6.69 -8.01
N MET A 167 -15.71 -7.46 -7.75
CA MET A 167 -16.47 -8.14 -8.80
C MET A 167 -17.14 -7.16 -9.75
N GLY A 168 -17.68 -6.05 -9.24
CA GLY A 168 -18.26 -4.98 -10.05
C GLY A 168 -17.23 -4.34 -10.97
N ALA A 169 -16.05 -4.06 -10.48
CA ALA A 169 -14.95 -3.58 -11.30
C ALA A 169 -14.60 -4.59 -12.40
N ILE A 170 -14.47 -5.86 -12.07
CA ILE A 170 -14.15 -6.95 -13.04
C ILE A 170 -15.22 -7.06 -14.14
N LEU A 171 -16.50 -7.04 -13.77
CA LEU A 171 -17.62 -7.21 -14.72
C LEU A 171 -17.88 -6.00 -15.58
N ALA A 172 -17.57 -4.80 -15.07
CA ALA A 172 -17.74 -3.56 -15.81
C ALA A 172 -16.72 -3.34 -16.91
N MET A 173 -15.69 -4.18 -16.94
CA MET A 173 -14.55 -3.99 -17.80
C MET A 173 -14.76 -4.74 -19.11
N ASN A 174 -14.98 -3.98 -20.20
CA ASN A 174 -14.68 -4.48 -21.55
C ASN A 174 -13.16 -4.52 -21.68
N VAL A 175 -12.50 -5.47 -20.97
CA VAL A 175 -11.10 -5.38 -20.62
C VAL A 175 -10.23 -6.20 -21.52
N HIS A 176 -9.08 -5.61 -21.85
CA HIS A 176 -7.97 -6.31 -22.45
C HIS A 176 -7.55 -7.50 -21.57
N HIS A 177 -7.44 -8.67 -22.18
CA HIS A 177 -6.97 -9.87 -21.49
C HIS A 177 -5.48 -10.00 -21.69
N TYR A 178 -4.76 -9.94 -20.62
CA TYR A 178 -3.32 -10.15 -20.60
C TYR A 178 -3.02 -11.65 -20.57
N ARG A 179 -2.17 -12.11 -21.48
CA ARG A 179 -1.69 -13.48 -21.52
C ARG A 179 -0.29 -13.55 -20.98
N GLY A 180 0.03 -14.65 -20.31
CA GLY A 180 1.35 -14.84 -19.77
C GLY A 180 1.46 -16.01 -18.81
N ARG A 181 2.60 -16.04 -18.14
CA ARG A 181 2.96 -17.02 -17.13
C ARG A 181 3.27 -16.33 -15.83
N LEU A 182 2.68 -16.83 -14.75
CA LEU A 182 2.97 -16.47 -13.37
C LEU A 182 3.70 -17.65 -12.72
N THR A 183 4.90 -17.40 -12.25
CA THR A 183 5.73 -18.39 -11.54
C THR A 183 5.78 -18.01 -10.06
N LEU A 184 5.57 -18.99 -9.21
CA LEU A 184 5.57 -18.92 -7.76
C LEU A 184 6.52 -20.00 -7.22
N PRO A 185 6.90 -19.99 -5.93
CA PRO A 185 7.85 -20.96 -5.38
C PRO A 185 7.47 -22.43 -5.62
N ASP A 186 6.19 -22.74 -5.61
CA ASP A 186 5.63 -24.10 -5.62
C ASP A 186 4.87 -24.45 -6.90
N ARG A 187 4.55 -23.48 -7.74
CA ARG A 187 3.75 -23.70 -8.95
C ARG A 187 3.98 -22.67 -10.05
N GLU A 188 3.53 -23.04 -11.22
CA GLU A 188 3.44 -22.17 -12.39
C GLU A 188 1.99 -22.13 -12.90
N ILE A 189 1.52 -20.94 -13.22
CA ILE A 189 0.17 -20.70 -13.74
C ILE A 189 0.33 -20.03 -15.09
N THR A 190 -0.10 -20.70 -16.16
CA THR A 190 -0.17 -20.12 -17.51
C THR A 190 -1.62 -19.87 -17.87
N GLY A 191 -1.88 -18.74 -18.51
CA GLY A 191 -3.24 -18.42 -18.91
C GLY A 191 -3.44 -16.99 -19.36
N SER A 192 -4.70 -16.59 -19.40
CA SER A 192 -5.08 -15.21 -19.67
C SER A 192 -6.14 -14.73 -18.69
N GLY A 193 -6.08 -13.45 -18.38
CA GLY A 193 -7.07 -12.83 -17.50
C GLY A 193 -7.08 -11.31 -17.60
N PRO A 194 -8.17 -10.70 -17.17
CA PRO A 194 -8.31 -9.25 -17.19
C PRO A 194 -7.59 -8.57 -16.03
N VAL A 195 -7.39 -9.27 -14.90
CA VAL A 195 -6.88 -8.66 -13.66
C VAL A 195 -5.89 -9.58 -12.96
N ALA A 196 -4.77 -9.02 -12.55
CA ALA A 196 -3.86 -9.62 -11.58
C ALA A 196 -3.44 -8.54 -10.57
N ILE A 197 -3.42 -8.90 -9.29
CA ILE A 197 -3.06 -8.00 -8.19
C ILE A 197 -2.04 -8.70 -7.31
N VAL A 198 -0.99 -7.98 -6.94
CA VAL A 198 0.01 -8.41 -5.98
C VAL A 198 0.03 -7.39 -4.84
N GLY A 199 -0.51 -7.76 -3.69
CA GLY A 199 -0.68 -6.89 -2.53
C GLY A 199 0.38 -7.14 -1.47
N ASN A 200 0.94 -6.06 -0.94
CA ASN A 200 1.64 -6.01 0.35
C ASN A 200 0.67 -5.49 1.43
N GLY A 201 -0.20 -4.54 1.06
CA GLY A 201 -1.35 -4.10 1.85
C GLY A 201 -2.67 -4.63 1.31
N ARG A 202 -3.80 -4.21 1.92
CA ARG A 202 -5.14 -4.75 1.60
C ARG A 202 -5.93 -3.92 0.62
N GLN A 203 -5.61 -2.63 0.47
CA GLN A 203 -6.47 -1.65 -0.21
C GLN A 203 -5.73 -0.96 -1.36
N THR A 204 -6.50 -0.54 -2.35
CA THR A 204 -6.03 0.35 -3.42
C THR A 204 -7.22 1.15 -3.95
N GLY A 205 -6.95 2.25 -4.67
CA GLY A 205 -7.98 3.00 -5.40
C GLY A 205 -9.06 3.64 -4.53
N GLY A 206 -8.72 4.13 -3.33
CA GLY A 206 -9.65 4.82 -2.44
C GLY A 206 -10.42 3.89 -1.50
N GLY A 207 -9.76 2.90 -0.93
CA GLY A 207 -10.33 2.01 0.08
C GLY A 207 -10.91 0.70 -0.45
N VAL A 208 -10.70 0.39 -1.73
CA VAL A 208 -11.13 -0.90 -2.29
C VAL A 208 -10.22 -2.01 -1.78
N GLN A 209 -10.78 -2.97 -1.05
CA GLN A 209 -10.05 -4.15 -0.58
C GLN A 209 -9.85 -5.13 -1.73
N VAL A 210 -8.59 -5.34 -2.13
CA VAL A 210 -8.21 -6.21 -3.25
C VAL A 210 -7.45 -7.45 -2.79
N THR A 211 -6.72 -7.36 -1.68
CA THR A 211 -5.97 -8.45 -1.06
C THR A 211 -6.28 -8.53 0.44
N PRO A 212 -7.48 -9.02 0.81
CA PRO A 212 -8.04 -8.83 2.16
C PRO A 212 -7.31 -9.61 3.27
N ARG A 213 -6.47 -10.60 2.92
CA ARG A 213 -5.66 -11.36 3.90
C ARG A 213 -4.26 -10.80 4.09
N ALA A 214 -3.86 -9.78 3.29
CA ALA A 214 -2.52 -9.23 3.33
C ALA A 214 -2.14 -8.70 4.72
N ARG A 215 -0.88 -8.93 5.08
CA ARG A 215 -0.22 -8.44 6.29
C ARG A 215 1.11 -7.83 5.91
N ILE A 216 1.51 -6.79 6.64
CA ILE A 216 2.75 -6.06 6.34
C ILE A 216 3.94 -6.50 7.22
N ASP A 217 3.84 -7.66 7.87
CA ASP A 217 4.84 -8.14 8.82
C ASP A 217 5.07 -9.67 8.78
N ASP A 218 4.53 -10.36 7.77
CA ASP A 218 4.62 -11.82 7.63
C ASP A 218 5.62 -12.31 6.55
N GLY A 219 6.25 -11.37 5.84
CA GLY A 219 7.22 -11.68 4.78
C GLY A 219 6.58 -12.19 3.49
N LEU A 220 5.28 -11.99 3.30
CA LEU A 220 4.53 -12.49 2.15
C LEU A 220 3.88 -11.36 1.36
N LEU A 221 3.61 -11.64 0.10
CA LEU A 221 2.73 -10.90 -0.79
C LEU A 221 1.48 -11.74 -1.04
N ASP A 222 0.37 -11.07 -1.21
CA ASP A 222 -0.91 -11.68 -1.54
C ASP A 222 -1.19 -11.54 -3.04
N VAL A 223 -1.33 -12.65 -3.75
CA VAL A 223 -1.52 -12.68 -5.20
C VAL A 223 -2.95 -13.08 -5.51
N LEU A 224 -3.71 -12.17 -6.11
CA LEU A 224 -5.04 -12.39 -6.67
C LEU A 224 -4.97 -12.41 -8.19
N VAL A 225 -5.40 -13.49 -8.80
CA VAL A 225 -5.52 -13.61 -10.27
C VAL A 225 -6.97 -13.86 -10.63
N VAL A 226 -7.47 -13.05 -11.56
CA VAL A 226 -8.81 -13.22 -12.13
C VAL A 226 -8.68 -13.64 -13.57
N ARG A 227 -9.25 -14.78 -13.92
CA ARG A 227 -9.34 -15.30 -15.29
C ARG A 227 -10.62 -14.81 -15.95
N GLN A 228 -10.79 -15.14 -17.21
CA GLN A 228 -12.04 -14.83 -17.94
C GLN A 228 -13.21 -15.58 -17.28
N ILE A 229 -14.25 -14.83 -16.88
CA ILE A 229 -15.44 -15.36 -16.21
C ILE A 229 -16.59 -15.34 -17.23
N PRO A 230 -17.07 -16.50 -17.72
CA PRO A 230 -18.25 -16.54 -18.54
C PRO A 230 -19.50 -16.22 -17.72
N PRO A 231 -20.57 -15.64 -18.33
CA PRO A 231 -21.77 -15.24 -17.57
C PRO A 231 -22.37 -16.34 -16.70
N ILE A 232 -22.33 -17.59 -17.17
CA ILE A 232 -22.86 -18.75 -16.42
C ILE A 232 -22.04 -19.06 -15.14
N ALA A 233 -20.78 -18.64 -15.07
CA ALA A 233 -19.87 -18.92 -13.94
C ALA A 233 -19.81 -17.80 -12.91
N LEU A 234 -20.61 -16.74 -13.02
CA LEU A 234 -20.57 -15.60 -12.11
C LEU A 234 -20.77 -15.99 -10.63
N LEU A 235 -21.67 -16.93 -10.35
CA LEU A 235 -21.90 -17.41 -8.97
C LEU A 235 -20.70 -18.22 -8.45
N THR A 236 -20.05 -19.00 -9.30
CA THR A 236 -18.83 -19.74 -8.95
C THR A 236 -17.69 -18.76 -8.64
N ALA A 237 -17.43 -17.82 -9.52
CA ALA A 237 -16.41 -16.79 -9.30
C ALA A 237 -16.68 -15.96 -8.03
N ALA A 238 -17.96 -15.66 -7.76
CA ALA A 238 -18.33 -14.96 -6.54
C ALA A 238 -18.02 -15.75 -5.27
N ARG A 239 -18.22 -17.06 -5.27
CA ARG A 239 -17.85 -17.94 -4.16
C ARG A 239 -16.34 -18.04 -4.00
N GLU A 240 -15.61 -18.24 -5.10
CA GLU A 240 -14.14 -18.28 -5.10
C GLU A 240 -13.52 -17.01 -4.54
N LEU A 241 -14.10 -15.83 -4.86
CA LEU A 241 -13.67 -14.55 -4.30
C LEU A 241 -13.93 -14.45 -2.78
N GLN A 242 -14.94 -15.12 -2.26
CA GLN A 242 -15.20 -15.18 -0.82
C GLN A 242 -14.32 -16.22 -0.12
N GLU A 243 -14.11 -17.38 -0.76
CA GLU A 243 -13.28 -18.45 -0.23
C GLU A 243 -11.79 -18.13 -0.26
N LEU A 244 -11.35 -17.34 -1.23
CA LEU A 244 -9.94 -16.98 -1.46
C LEU A 244 -9.03 -18.23 -1.52
N SER A 245 -9.43 -19.18 -2.36
CA SER A 245 -8.68 -20.43 -2.57
C SER A 245 -7.55 -20.27 -3.58
N PRO A 246 -6.40 -20.95 -3.40
CA PRO A 246 -5.33 -20.95 -4.41
C PRO A 246 -5.71 -21.71 -5.69
N ASP A 247 -6.69 -22.59 -5.63
CA ASP A 247 -7.06 -23.51 -6.71
C ASP A 247 -8.40 -23.15 -7.39
N GLY A 248 -8.86 -21.90 -7.23
CA GLY A 248 -10.08 -21.42 -7.90
C GLY A 248 -9.96 -21.44 -9.43
N GLU A 249 -11.03 -21.83 -10.12
CA GLU A 249 -11.09 -21.93 -11.58
C GLU A 249 -11.01 -20.53 -12.25
N TYR A 250 -11.75 -19.57 -11.67
CA TYR A 250 -11.85 -18.19 -12.20
C TYR A 250 -11.08 -17.19 -11.36
N ILE A 251 -11.03 -17.39 -10.05
CA ILE A 251 -10.34 -16.50 -9.11
C ILE A 251 -9.45 -17.34 -8.21
N SER A 252 -8.15 -17.15 -8.32
CA SER A 252 -7.19 -17.79 -7.43
C SER A 252 -6.52 -16.74 -6.53
N TYR A 253 -6.31 -17.11 -5.27
CA TYR A 253 -5.71 -16.25 -4.26
C TYR A 253 -4.70 -17.03 -3.43
N GLN A 254 -3.47 -16.54 -3.32
CA GLN A 254 -2.45 -17.18 -2.51
C GLN A 254 -1.43 -16.20 -1.95
N GLN A 255 -0.78 -16.61 -0.87
CA GLN A 255 0.31 -15.87 -0.23
C GLN A 255 1.65 -16.46 -0.66
N THR A 256 2.63 -15.61 -0.94
CA THR A 256 3.93 -16.01 -1.46
C THR A 256 5.02 -15.00 -1.10
N PRO A 257 6.27 -15.43 -0.84
CA PRO A 257 7.37 -14.48 -0.64
C PRO A 257 7.79 -13.75 -1.92
N TRP A 258 7.51 -14.34 -3.09
CA TRP A 258 7.81 -13.74 -4.38
C TRP A 258 6.92 -14.31 -5.49
N ALA A 259 6.77 -13.55 -6.56
CA ALA A 259 6.07 -13.94 -7.77
C ALA A 259 6.79 -13.36 -9.00
N GLU A 260 6.90 -14.13 -10.08
CA GLU A 260 7.43 -13.65 -11.36
C GLU A 260 6.36 -13.72 -12.43
N VAL A 261 6.19 -12.63 -13.17
CA VAL A 261 5.24 -12.55 -14.27
C VAL A 261 5.97 -12.35 -15.58
N TYR A 262 5.70 -13.23 -16.52
CA TYR A 262 6.24 -13.24 -17.89
C TYR A 262 5.05 -13.05 -18.85
N PRO A 263 4.65 -11.82 -19.15
CA PRO A 263 3.57 -11.57 -20.10
C PRO A 263 4.03 -11.78 -21.54
N GLU A 264 3.12 -12.12 -22.45
CA GLU A 264 3.41 -12.21 -23.89
C GLU A 264 3.69 -10.85 -24.52
N GLU A 265 3.15 -9.78 -23.94
CA GLU A 265 3.37 -8.38 -24.32
C GLU A 265 3.64 -7.51 -23.08
N ALA A 266 4.21 -6.31 -23.29
CA ALA A 266 4.46 -5.39 -22.19
C ALA A 266 3.14 -4.95 -21.52
N ILE A 267 3.02 -5.23 -20.21
CA ILE A 267 1.82 -4.93 -19.42
C ILE A 267 1.93 -3.59 -18.68
N PRO A 268 0.85 -2.81 -18.63
CA PRO A 268 0.76 -1.67 -17.72
C PRO A 268 0.46 -2.18 -16.32
N VAL A 269 1.31 -1.82 -15.36
CA VAL A 269 1.12 -2.12 -13.93
C VAL A 269 0.94 -0.81 -13.19
N ASN A 270 -0.04 -0.74 -12.33
CA ASN A 270 -0.21 0.38 -11.41
C ASN A 270 0.44 -0.02 -10.07
N LEU A 271 1.44 0.74 -9.62
CA LEU A 271 2.13 0.56 -8.35
C LEU A 271 1.71 1.68 -7.39
N ASP A 272 0.86 1.41 -6.41
CA ASP A 272 0.35 2.41 -5.45
C ASP A 272 -0.21 3.69 -6.11
N GLY A 273 -0.78 3.59 -7.31
CA GLY A 273 -1.28 4.75 -8.07
C GLY A 273 -0.38 5.19 -9.22
N GLU A 274 0.89 4.78 -9.28
CA GLU A 274 1.84 5.16 -10.32
C GLU A 274 1.89 4.13 -11.45
N PRO A 275 1.66 4.53 -12.71
CA PRO A 275 1.68 3.62 -13.85
C PRO A 275 3.11 3.32 -14.31
N VAL A 276 3.45 2.04 -14.42
CA VAL A 276 4.72 1.53 -14.95
C VAL A 276 4.44 0.46 -16.00
N ARG A 277 5.31 0.28 -16.99
CA ARG A 277 5.20 -0.81 -17.97
C ARG A 277 6.33 -1.82 -17.79
N PHE A 278 5.97 -3.11 -17.77
CA PHE A 278 6.91 -4.21 -17.65
C PHE A 278 6.77 -5.21 -18.80
N THR A 279 7.90 -5.69 -19.30
CA THR A 279 8.00 -6.87 -20.20
C THR A 279 8.14 -8.17 -19.41
N ASN A 280 8.68 -8.08 -18.21
CA ASN A 280 8.71 -9.09 -17.17
C ASN A 280 8.84 -8.39 -15.83
N VAL A 281 8.27 -8.96 -14.79
CA VAL A 281 8.37 -8.38 -13.47
C VAL A 281 8.48 -9.46 -12.40
N ARG A 282 9.45 -9.25 -11.48
CA ARG A 282 9.59 -10.01 -10.25
C ARG A 282 9.06 -9.16 -9.09
N TYR A 283 8.08 -9.68 -8.42
CA TYR A 283 7.56 -9.14 -7.17
C TYR A 283 8.19 -9.87 -5.99
N GLU A 284 8.57 -9.14 -4.96
CA GLU A 284 9.16 -9.71 -3.74
C GLU A 284 8.60 -8.99 -2.51
N ALA A 285 8.28 -9.75 -1.45
CA ALA A 285 8.19 -9.16 -0.13
C ALA A 285 9.60 -8.94 0.40
N VAL A 286 9.95 -7.71 0.78
CA VAL A 286 11.21 -7.41 1.45
C VAL A 286 10.95 -7.31 2.95
N PRO A 287 11.30 -8.36 3.74
CA PRO A 287 10.86 -8.44 5.11
C PRO A 287 11.52 -7.40 6.01
N ARG A 288 10.71 -6.82 6.90
CA ARG A 288 11.20 -5.89 7.92
C ARG A 288 12.04 -4.76 7.34
N ALA A 289 11.61 -4.24 6.18
CA ALA A 289 12.39 -3.28 5.40
C ALA A 289 12.47 -1.90 6.03
N ILE A 290 11.37 -1.46 6.68
CA ILE A 290 11.26 -0.17 7.36
C ILE A 290 10.62 -0.35 8.73
N ARG A 291 10.77 0.66 9.60
CA ARG A 291 10.11 0.71 10.90
C ARG A 291 9.02 1.77 10.85
N LEU A 292 7.76 1.37 10.97
CA LEU A 292 6.59 2.24 10.87
C LEU A 292 5.93 2.43 12.23
N VAL A 293 5.57 3.66 12.57
CA VAL A 293 4.74 3.95 13.74
C VAL A 293 3.28 3.74 13.37
N VAL A 294 2.63 2.79 14.04
CA VAL A 294 1.22 2.45 13.83
C VAL A 294 0.48 2.37 15.17
N PRO A 295 -0.85 2.46 15.17
CA PRO A 295 -1.63 2.24 16.39
C PRO A 295 -1.48 0.78 16.88
N PRO A 296 -1.63 0.53 18.20
CA PRO A 296 -1.44 -0.81 18.79
C PRO A 296 -2.35 -1.89 18.17
N ASN A 297 -3.51 -1.50 17.66
CA ASN A 297 -4.50 -2.39 17.02
C ASN A 297 -4.46 -2.28 15.48
N CYS A 298 -3.29 -2.04 14.90
CA CYS A 298 -3.13 -1.95 13.44
C CYS A 298 -3.67 -3.21 12.74
N PRO A 299 -4.67 -3.09 11.85
CA PRO A 299 -5.31 -4.25 11.23
C PRO A 299 -4.39 -5.03 10.29
N LEU A 300 -3.34 -4.39 9.78
CA LEU A 300 -2.39 -4.98 8.83
C LEU A 300 -1.26 -5.77 9.50
N LEU A 301 -1.15 -5.75 10.83
CA LEU A 301 -0.17 -6.56 11.54
C LEU A 301 -0.73 -7.95 11.88
N SER A 302 0.17 -8.91 11.99
CA SER A 302 -0.14 -10.22 12.54
C SER A 302 -0.63 -10.08 13.99
N ALA A 303 -1.61 -10.89 14.39
CA ALA A 303 -2.02 -10.91 15.79
C ALA A 303 -0.78 -11.28 16.64
N SER A 304 -0.48 -10.46 17.66
CA SER A 304 0.55 -10.82 18.63
C SER A 304 0.17 -12.14 19.28
N SER A 305 1.00 -13.16 19.10
CA SER A 305 0.87 -14.48 19.74
C SER A 305 1.05 -14.35 21.23
#